data_e15ffbc0cc8d2f0190a9015a5dc2d007
#
_entry.id   e15ffbc0cc8d2f0190a9015a5dc2d007
#
_cell.length_a   1.000
_cell.length_b   1.000
_cell.length_c   1.000
_cell.angle_alpha   90.00
_cell.angle_beta   90.00
_cell.angle_gamma   90.00
#
_symmetry.space_group_name_H-M   'P 1'
#
loop_
_entity.id
_entity.type
_entity.pdbx_description
1 polymer ?
#
loop_
_entity_poly.entity_id
_entity_poly.type
_entity_poly.pdbx_seq_one_letter_code
_entity_poly.pdbx_strand_id
1 'polypeptide(L)'
;DMNDRVYKTKREKYKAVIEEIEKLVQAGRPVLVGTTSVEISEMLSKMLAMRKIEHKVLNAKLHQKEADIVATAGLSGTVTIATNMAGRGTDIKLSPEVKAAGGLAIIGTERHESRRVDRQLRGRAGRQGDPGSSVFFVSLEDDLMRLFSSDRIASVMDKLGFQEGEMIEHKMISNSIERAQKKVEENNFGIRKRLLEYDDVMNKQRTVVYTKRRHALMGERIGMDIVNMIWDRCANAIENNDYEGCQMELLQTLAMETPFTEEEFRNEKKEKLAEKTFNIAMDNFKRKTERLAQIANPVIKQ
;
A
#
# COMPACT_ATOMS: atom_id res chain seq x y z
N ASP A 1 -24.95 14.42 5.44
CA ASP A 1 -23.61 14.72 5.94
C ASP A 1 -23.60 16.11 6.56
N MET A 2 -23.11 16.22 7.80
CA MET A 2 -22.96 17.48 8.52
C MET A 2 -21.54 18.04 8.31
N ASN A 3 -21.35 19.33 8.61
CA ASN A 3 -20.01 19.92 8.62
C ASN A 3 -19.16 19.31 9.74
N ASP A 4 -17.82 19.42 9.59
CA ASP A 4 -16.91 18.98 10.63
C ASP A 4 -16.98 19.91 11.84
N ARG A 5 -16.94 19.34 13.02
CA ARG A 5 -16.86 20.06 14.29
C ARG A 5 -15.41 20.07 14.74
N VAL A 6 -14.82 21.25 14.80
CA VAL A 6 -13.38 21.43 15.08
C VAL A 6 -13.17 22.00 16.46
N TYR A 7 -12.25 21.39 17.21
CA TYR A 7 -11.88 21.73 18.58
C TYR A 7 -10.39 22.05 18.66
N LYS A 8 -9.96 22.83 19.64
CA LYS A 8 -8.54 23.12 19.87
C LYS A 8 -7.79 21.87 20.32
N THR A 9 -8.32 21.14 21.28
CA THR A 9 -7.64 19.99 21.93
C THR A 9 -8.35 18.66 21.69
N LYS A 10 -7.61 17.56 21.76
CA LYS A 10 -8.18 16.20 21.74
C LYS A 10 -9.13 15.97 22.92
N ARG A 11 -8.84 16.56 24.09
CA ARG A 11 -9.65 16.41 25.29
C ARG A 11 -11.06 16.98 25.10
N GLU A 12 -11.18 18.19 24.55
CA GLU A 12 -12.46 18.84 24.24
C GLU A 12 -13.24 18.04 23.19
N LYS A 13 -12.54 17.60 22.14
CA LYS A 13 -13.10 16.75 21.09
C LYS A 13 -13.78 15.50 21.66
N TYR A 14 -13.06 14.72 22.46
CA TYR A 14 -13.62 13.48 23.01
C TYR A 14 -14.74 13.72 24.01
N LYS A 15 -14.68 14.81 24.79
CA LYS A 15 -15.80 15.20 25.65
C LYS A 15 -17.06 15.47 24.81
N ALA A 16 -16.93 16.25 23.75
CA ALA A 16 -18.05 16.55 22.84
C ALA A 16 -18.55 15.31 22.07
N VAL A 17 -17.69 14.38 21.70
CA VAL A 17 -18.08 13.08 21.11
C VAL A 17 -18.97 12.30 22.06
N ILE A 18 -18.62 12.23 23.35
CA ILE A 18 -19.42 11.49 24.35
C ILE A 18 -20.76 12.16 24.55
N GLU A 19 -20.80 13.47 24.69
CA GLU A 19 -22.04 14.27 24.82
C GLU A 19 -22.98 14.06 23.61
N GLU A 20 -22.44 14.01 22.40
CA GLU A 20 -23.24 13.74 21.21
C GLU A 20 -23.75 12.29 21.18
N ILE A 21 -22.94 11.31 21.61
CA ILE A 21 -23.37 9.91 21.75
C ILE A 21 -24.53 9.81 22.75
N GLU A 22 -24.41 10.41 23.93
CA GLU A 22 -25.48 10.44 24.95
C GLU A 22 -26.78 10.97 24.38
N LYS A 23 -26.72 12.11 23.69
CA LYS A 23 -27.87 12.76 23.06
C LYS A 23 -28.55 11.88 22.01
N LEU A 24 -27.76 11.21 21.16
CA LEU A 24 -28.27 10.34 20.10
C LEU A 24 -28.91 9.05 20.68
N VAL A 25 -28.29 8.47 21.70
CA VAL A 25 -28.81 7.30 22.42
C VAL A 25 -30.13 7.63 23.10
N GLN A 26 -30.24 8.78 23.78
CA GLN A 26 -31.52 9.26 24.38
C GLN A 26 -32.59 9.49 23.33
N ALA A 27 -32.24 9.88 22.11
CA ALA A 27 -33.16 10.00 20.98
C ALA A 27 -33.53 8.65 20.35
N GLY A 28 -33.10 7.51 20.91
CA GLY A 28 -33.39 6.17 20.38
C GLY A 28 -32.62 5.82 19.09
N ARG A 29 -31.60 6.56 18.74
CA ARG A 29 -30.82 6.32 17.53
C ARG A 29 -29.64 5.41 17.81
N PRO A 30 -29.33 4.41 16.96
CA PRO A 30 -28.07 3.70 17.00
C PRO A 30 -26.93 4.60 16.55
N VAL A 31 -25.77 4.46 17.20
CA VAL A 31 -24.57 5.25 16.94
C VAL A 31 -23.42 4.35 16.55
N LEU A 32 -22.82 4.59 15.39
CA LEU A 32 -21.58 3.96 14.96
C LEU A 32 -20.45 4.99 15.05
N VAL A 33 -19.49 4.72 15.94
CA VAL A 33 -18.33 5.58 16.15
C VAL A 33 -17.14 5.01 15.41
N GLY A 34 -16.66 5.73 14.42
CA GLY A 34 -15.43 5.38 13.65
C GLY A 34 -14.18 5.93 14.30
N THR A 35 -13.20 5.07 14.55
CA THR A 35 -11.90 5.44 15.10
C THR A 35 -10.78 5.09 14.12
N THR A 36 -9.66 5.80 14.17
CA THR A 36 -8.51 5.61 13.29
C THR A 36 -7.59 4.49 13.78
N SER A 37 -7.56 4.22 15.07
CA SER A 37 -6.71 3.19 15.68
C SER A 37 -7.45 2.38 16.74
N VAL A 38 -6.86 1.21 17.09
CA VAL A 38 -7.35 0.35 18.18
C VAL A 38 -7.22 1.06 19.52
N GLU A 39 -6.13 1.80 19.73
CA GLU A 39 -5.84 2.53 20.97
C GLU A 39 -6.92 3.59 21.25
N ILE A 40 -7.31 4.33 20.22
CA ILE A 40 -8.40 5.32 20.33
C ILE A 40 -9.73 4.62 20.65
N SER A 41 -10.00 3.47 20.04
CA SER A 41 -11.22 2.71 20.32
C SER A 41 -11.28 2.20 21.77
N GLU A 42 -10.15 1.74 22.30
CA GLU A 42 -10.04 1.28 23.69
C GLU A 42 -10.15 2.44 24.70
N MET A 43 -9.52 3.59 24.39
CA MET A 43 -9.63 4.80 25.19
C MET A 43 -11.08 5.30 25.25
N LEU A 44 -11.73 5.40 24.11
CA LEU A 44 -13.13 5.85 24.03
C LEU A 44 -14.07 4.88 24.73
N SER A 45 -13.83 3.57 24.62
CA SER A 45 -14.57 2.53 25.34
C SER A 45 -14.48 2.74 26.87
N LYS A 46 -13.28 3.01 27.41
CA LYS A 46 -13.10 3.31 28.83
C LYS A 46 -13.88 4.57 29.24
N MET A 47 -13.86 5.61 28.42
CA MET A 47 -14.58 6.86 28.70
C MET A 47 -16.10 6.65 28.70
N LEU A 48 -16.65 5.87 27.76
CA LEU A 48 -18.08 5.52 27.74
C LEU A 48 -18.48 4.65 28.92
N ALA A 49 -17.62 3.70 29.31
CA ALA A 49 -17.86 2.87 30.51
C ALA A 49 -17.92 3.71 31.81
N MET A 50 -17.06 4.72 31.96
CA MET A 50 -17.10 5.67 33.08
C MET A 50 -18.44 6.45 33.15
N ARG A 51 -19.05 6.71 31.98
CA ARG A 51 -20.38 7.35 31.86
C ARG A 51 -21.54 6.36 31.93
N LYS A 52 -21.26 5.06 32.14
CA LYS A 52 -22.24 3.98 32.16
C LYS A 52 -23.06 3.85 30.87
N ILE A 53 -22.46 4.17 29.73
CA ILE A 53 -23.06 3.99 28.40
C ILE A 53 -22.67 2.60 27.91
N GLU A 54 -23.69 1.75 27.69
CA GLU A 54 -23.47 0.42 27.11
C GLU A 54 -23.01 0.55 25.66
N HIS A 55 -21.93 -0.16 25.32
CA HIS A 55 -21.36 -0.10 23.99
C HIS A 55 -20.65 -1.41 23.65
N LYS A 56 -20.46 -1.62 22.34
CA LYS A 56 -19.69 -2.75 21.80
C LYS A 56 -18.50 -2.21 21.01
N VAL A 57 -17.35 -2.92 21.13
CA VAL A 57 -16.14 -2.55 20.40
C VAL A 57 -15.86 -3.58 19.32
N LEU A 58 -15.76 -3.09 18.08
CA LEU A 58 -15.45 -3.86 16.91
C LEU A 58 -14.05 -3.50 16.45
N ASN A 59 -13.06 -4.34 16.74
CA ASN A 59 -11.69 -4.14 16.34
C ASN A 59 -11.10 -5.43 15.75
N ALA A 60 -9.94 -5.31 15.07
CA ALA A 60 -9.26 -6.42 14.41
C ALA A 60 -8.88 -7.60 15.31
N LYS A 61 -8.98 -7.47 16.64
CA LYS A 61 -8.66 -8.53 17.61
C LYS A 61 -9.83 -9.51 17.84
N LEU A 62 -11.06 -9.17 17.40
CA LEU A 62 -12.29 -9.90 17.78
C LEU A 62 -13.08 -10.43 16.56
N HIS A 63 -12.41 -10.92 15.53
CA HIS A 63 -13.02 -11.37 14.26
C HIS A 63 -14.19 -12.37 14.39
N GLN A 64 -14.15 -13.26 15.38
CA GLN A 64 -15.20 -14.28 15.54
C GLN A 64 -16.55 -13.73 16.02
N LYS A 65 -16.58 -12.56 16.67
CA LYS A 65 -17.79 -11.90 17.16
C LYS A 65 -18.26 -10.74 16.27
N GLU A 66 -17.57 -10.50 15.17
CA GLU A 66 -17.83 -9.35 14.31
C GLU A 66 -19.24 -9.36 13.73
N ALA A 67 -19.70 -10.50 13.22
CA ALA A 67 -21.03 -10.65 12.64
C ALA A 67 -22.15 -10.37 13.67
N ASP A 68 -22.00 -10.86 14.90
CA ASP A 68 -22.99 -10.69 15.97
C ASP A 68 -23.06 -9.22 16.42
N ILE A 69 -21.91 -8.56 16.50
CA ILE A 69 -21.85 -7.13 16.88
C ILE A 69 -22.51 -6.29 15.79
N VAL A 70 -22.22 -6.54 14.53
CA VAL A 70 -22.81 -5.78 13.41
C VAL A 70 -24.30 -6.05 13.28
N ALA A 71 -24.76 -7.28 13.51
CA ALA A 71 -26.19 -7.62 13.49
C ALA A 71 -27.00 -6.80 14.50
N THR A 72 -26.38 -6.45 15.63
CA THR A 72 -27.04 -5.68 16.72
C THR A 72 -26.78 -4.17 16.62
N ALA A 73 -25.85 -3.72 15.77
CA ALA A 73 -25.45 -2.31 15.65
C ALA A 73 -26.57 -1.38 15.14
N GLY A 74 -27.63 -1.92 14.57
CA GLY A 74 -28.79 -1.18 14.08
C GLY A 74 -29.97 -1.11 15.06
N LEU A 75 -29.85 -1.67 16.26
CA LEU A 75 -30.90 -1.62 17.28
C LEU A 75 -30.94 -0.25 17.96
N SER A 76 -32.14 0.13 18.43
CA SER A 76 -32.34 1.40 19.10
C SER A 76 -31.39 1.61 20.29
N GLY A 77 -30.77 2.79 20.36
CA GLY A 77 -29.92 3.19 21.47
C GLY A 77 -28.59 2.43 21.58
N THR A 78 -28.24 1.57 20.62
CA THR A 78 -26.96 0.85 20.64
C THR A 78 -25.80 1.73 20.22
N VAL A 79 -24.67 1.60 20.92
CA VAL A 79 -23.41 2.26 20.57
C VAL A 79 -22.38 1.21 20.11
N THR A 80 -21.84 1.38 18.92
CA THR A 80 -20.79 0.51 18.39
C THR A 80 -19.58 1.35 18.03
N ILE A 81 -18.44 1.05 18.64
CA ILE A 81 -17.15 1.65 18.30
C ILE A 81 -16.49 0.72 17.29
N ALA A 82 -16.11 1.22 16.11
CA ALA A 82 -15.49 0.42 15.08
C ALA A 82 -14.20 1.09 14.58
N THR A 83 -13.12 0.34 14.45
CA THR A 83 -11.98 0.79 13.65
C THR A 83 -12.35 0.71 12.17
N ASN A 84 -11.73 1.52 11.33
CA ASN A 84 -12.09 1.73 9.92
C ASN A 84 -12.30 0.47 9.08
N MET A 85 -11.57 -0.59 9.39
CA MET A 85 -11.58 -1.84 8.62
C MET A 85 -12.62 -2.84 9.14
N ALA A 86 -13.10 -2.66 10.36
CA ALA A 86 -14.00 -3.60 11.01
C ALA A 86 -15.44 -3.50 10.46
N GLY A 87 -16.12 -4.62 10.29
CA GLY A 87 -17.50 -4.70 9.76
C GLY A 87 -17.61 -4.36 8.27
N ARG A 88 -16.53 -4.40 7.49
CA ARG A 88 -16.56 -4.14 6.06
C ARG A 88 -17.31 -5.26 5.32
N GLY A 89 -18.26 -4.85 4.44
CA GLY A 89 -19.05 -5.79 3.64
C GLY A 89 -20.34 -6.26 4.32
N THR A 90 -20.54 -5.96 5.60
CA THR A 90 -21.79 -6.29 6.31
C THR A 90 -22.72 -5.09 6.37
N ASP A 91 -23.99 -5.32 6.09
CA ASP A 91 -25.03 -4.30 6.12
C ASP A 91 -25.69 -4.21 7.51
N ILE A 92 -25.88 -2.96 8.00
CA ILE A 92 -26.53 -2.70 9.28
C ILE A 92 -28.02 -2.50 9.01
N LYS A 93 -28.83 -3.47 9.43
CA LYS A 93 -30.30 -3.42 9.25
C LYS A 93 -30.94 -2.55 10.33
N LEU A 94 -31.82 -1.64 9.92
CA LEU A 94 -32.50 -0.73 10.81
C LEU A 94 -33.99 -1.14 10.97
N SER A 95 -34.49 -1.11 12.20
CA SER A 95 -35.94 -1.28 12.47
C SER A 95 -36.74 -0.05 12.03
N PRO A 96 -38.05 -0.19 11.79
CA PRO A 96 -38.90 0.95 11.42
C PRO A 96 -38.88 2.09 12.46
N GLU A 97 -38.81 1.76 13.76
CA GLU A 97 -38.69 2.72 14.86
C GLU A 97 -37.41 3.55 14.78
N VAL A 98 -36.29 2.89 14.50
CA VAL A 98 -34.99 3.56 14.32
C VAL A 98 -35.00 4.46 13.08
N LYS A 99 -35.66 4.03 12.00
CA LYS A 99 -35.81 4.86 10.80
C LYS A 99 -36.65 6.10 11.11
N ALA A 100 -37.72 5.97 11.90
CA ALA A 100 -38.56 7.10 12.34
C ALA A 100 -37.76 8.06 13.24
N ALA A 101 -36.86 7.55 14.09
CA ALA A 101 -36.00 8.37 14.95
C ALA A 101 -34.86 9.09 14.19
N GLY A 102 -34.69 8.86 12.86
CA GLY A 102 -33.69 9.50 12.03
C GLY A 102 -32.52 8.58 11.63
N GLY A 103 -32.67 7.26 11.86
CA GLY A 103 -31.75 6.21 11.39
C GLY A 103 -30.39 6.19 12.06
N LEU A 104 -29.44 5.51 11.43
CA LEU A 104 -28.08 5.33 11.94
C LEU A 104 -27.30 6.65 11.98
N ALA A 105 -26.72 6.97 13.13
CA ALA A 105 -25.84 8.11 13.31
C ALA A 105 -24.37 7.65 13.22
N ILE A 106 -23.60 8.28 12.35
CA ILE A 106 -22.17 8.04 12.20
C ILE A 106 -21.40 9.19 12.86
N ILE A 107 -20.49 8.84 13.77
CA ILE A 107 -19.56 9.78 14.37
C ILE A 107 -18.13 9.36 13.99
N GLY A 108 -17.41 10.18 13.22
CA GLY A 108 -15.98 10.02 13.00
C GLY A 108 -15.21 10.79 14.06
N THR A 109 -14.25 10.14 14.73
CA THR A 109 -13.45 10.79 15.79
C THR A 109 -12.23 11.52 15.24
N GLU A 110 -11.87 11.27 13.97
CA GLU A 110 -10.80 11.92 13.24
C GLU A 110 -11.04 11.79 11.74
N ARG A 111 -10.45 12.69 10.98
CA ARG A 111 -10.34 12.56 9.53
C ARG A 111 -9.15 11.68 9.17
N HIS A 112 -9.32 10.81 8.20
CA HIS A 112 -8.27 9.95 7.68
C HIS A 112 -7.41 10.69 6.65
N GLU A 113 -6.23 10.14 6.37
CA GLU A 113 -5.36 10.63 5.29
C GLU A 113 -6.02 10.52 3.90
N SER A 114 -7.01 9.65 3.76
CA SER A 114 -7.73 9.43 2.49
C SER A 114 -9.22 9.68 2.64
N ARG A 115 -9.75 10.58 1.79
CA ARG A 115 -11.18 10.87 1.70
C ARG A 115 -12.03 9.64 1.40
N ARG A 116 -11.46 8.66 0.71
CA ARG A 116 -12.13 7.39 0.41
C ARG A 116 -12.49 6.64 1.68
N VAL A 117 -11.64 6.65 2.69
CA VAL A 117 -11.89 5.98 3.97
C VAL A 117 -12.98 6.69 4.74
N ASP A 118 -12.97 8.03 4.78
CA ASP A 118 -14.04 8.82 5.39
C ASP A 118 -15.40 8.55 4.72
N ARG A 119 -15.42 8.49 3.39
CA ARG A 119 -16.63 8.15 2.63
C ARG A 119 -17.12 6.73 2.89
N GLN A 120 -16.22 5.78 3.11
CA GLN A 120 -16.58 4.41 3.50
C GLN A 120 -17.26 4.37 4.87
N LEU A 121 -16.80 5.19 5.82
CA LEU A 121 -17.42 5.31 7.13
C LEU A 121 -18.79 5.96 6.99
N ARG A 122 -18.90 7.12 6.34
CA ARG A 122 -20.17 7.81 6.08
C ARG A 122 -21.18 6.93 5.36
N GLY A 123 -20.75 6.17 4.37
CA GLY A 123 -21.60 5.27 3.57
C GLY A 123 -22.12 4.04 4.31
N ARG A 124 -21.89 3.92 5.62
CA ARG A 124 -22.56 2.93 6.46
C ARG A 124 -23.98 3.36 6.87
N ALA A 125 -24.24 4.67 6.89
CA ALA A 125 -25.58 5.22 7.03
C ALA A 125 -26.18 5.54 5.65
N GLY A 126 -27.50 5.74 5.60
CA GLY A 126 -28.19 6.13 4.37
C GLY A 126 -28.27 5.06 3.30
N ARG A 127 -28.04 3.79 3.62
CA ARG A 127 -28.11 2.69 2.66
C ARG A 127 -29.54 2.41 2.24
N GLN A 128 -29.72 2.11 0.96
CA GLN A 128 -31.02 1.76 0.37
C GLN A 128 -32.11 2.81 0.61
N GLY A 129 -31.71 4.10 0.77
CA GLY A 129 -32.66 5.19 1.03
C GLY A 129 -33.06 5.36 2.48
N ASP A 130 -32.47 4.59 3.41
CA ASP A 130 -32.74 4.76 4.84
C ASP A 130 -32.25 6.13 5.36
N PRO A 131 -32.94 6.75 6.32
CA PRO A 131 -32.44 7.96 6.97
C PRO A 131 -31.14 7.68 7.74
N GLY A 132 -30.31 8.72 7.88
CA GLY A 132 -29.09 8.64 8.64
C GLY A 132 -28.34 9.96 8.67
N SER A 133 -27.41 10.11 9.57
CA SER A 133 -26.58 11.30 9.67
C SER A 133 -25.11 10.93 9.87
N SER A 134 -24.21 11.80 9.44
CA SER A 134 -22.78 11.65 9.70
C SER A 134 -22.14 12.97 10.08
N VAL A 135 -21.26 12.95 11.08
CA VAL A 135 -20.48 14.11 11.54
C VAL A 135 -19.06 13.65 11.91
N PHE A 136 -18.07 14.49 11.63
CA PHE A 136 -16.70 14.28 12.07
C PHE A 136 -16.33 15.29 13.16
N PHE A 137 -15.73 14.79 14.22
CA PHE A 137 -15.13 15.58 15.29
C PHE A 137 -13.62 15.59 15.09
N VAL A 138 -13.07 16.78 14.89
CA VAL A 138 -11.66 16.98 14.54
C VAL A 138 -11.01 17.88 15.58
N SER A 139 -9.76 17.61 15.93
CA SER A 139 -8.94 18.46 16.77
C SER A 139 -7.75 19.02 15.98
N LEU A 140 -7.28 20.21 16.34
CA LEU A 140 -6.01 20.74 15.79
C LEU A 140 -4.80 19.87 16.15
N GLU A 141 -4.92 19.06 17.19
CA GLU A 141 -3.90 18.10 17.63
C GLU A 141 -3.95 16.75 16.87
N ASP A 142 -4.94 16.54 15.98
CA ASP A 142 -5.02 15.31 15.18
C ASP A 142 -3.90 15.29 14.13
N ASP A 143 -3.42 14.09 13.79
CA ASP A 143 -2.23 13.90 12.95
C ASP A 143 -2.36 14.56 11.58
N LEU A 144 -3.53 14.45 10.93
CA LEU A 144 -3.80 15.13 9.66
C LEU A 144 -3.69 16.66 9.79
N MET A 145 -4.21 17.20 10.89
CA MET A 145 -4.20 18.65 11.13
C MET A 145 -2.79 19.16 11.42
N ARG A 146 -2.00 18.41 12.18
CA ARG A 146 -0.58 18.73 12.48
C ARG A 146 0.29 18.74 11.23
N LEU A 147 0.05 17.85 10.28
CA LEU A 147 0.85 17.74 9.06
C LEU A 147 0.64 18.91 8.08
N PHE A 148 -0.55 19.52 8.03
CA PHE A 148 -0.88 20.41 6.90
C PHE A 148 -1.52 21.77 7.23
N SER A 149 -1.98 22.02 8.44
CA SER A 149 -2.83 23.19 8.66
C SER A 149 -2.82 23.81 10.06
N SER A 150 -2.16 23.20 11.05
CA SER A 150 -2.29 23.62 12.45
C SER A 150 -2.05 25.11 12.67
N ASP A 151 -0.98 25.67 12.12
CA ASP A 151 -0.57 27.05 12.39
C ASP A 151 -1.48 28.10 11.74
N ARG A 152 -1.96 27.82 10.51
CA ARG A 152 -2.87 28.73 9.81
C ARG A 152 -4.27 28.71 10.40
N ILE A 153 -4.79 27.53 10.71
CA ILE A 153 -6.12 27.37 11.31
C ILE A 153 -6.09 27.87 12.76
N ALA A 154 -5.07 27.53 13.53
CA ALA A 154 -4.87 28.06 14.87
C ALA A 154 -4.80 29.61 14.87
N SER A 155 -4.02 30.22 13.97
CA SER A 155 -3.94 31.67 13.82
C SER A 155 -5.28 32.30 13.41
N VAL A 156 -6.09 31.61 12.59
CA VAL A 156 -7.44 32.11 12.27
C VAL A 156 -8.38 31.97 13.46
N MET A 157 -8.30 30.88 14.23
CA MET A 157 -9.08 30.69 15.45
C MET A 157 -8.72 31.75 16.51
N ASP A 158 -7.43 32.02 16.73
CA ASP A 158 -6.97 33.01 17.68
C ASP A 158 -7.39 34.45 17.26
N LYS A 159 -7.32 34.78 15.96
CA LYS A 159 -7.78 36.07 15.43
C LYS A 159 -9.30 36.27 15.56
N LEU A 160 -10.07 35.18 15.51
CA LEU A 160 -11.51 35.21 15.69
C LEU A 160 -11.93 35.18 17.16
N GLY A 161 -10.98 35.12 18.09
CA GLY A 161 -11.22 35.21 19.55
C GLY A 161 -11.85 33.97 20.16
N PHE A 162 -11.73 32.78 19.50
CA PHE A 162 -12.28 31.55 20.03
C PHE A 162 -11.59 31.12 21.32
N GLN A 163 -12.39 30.91 22.36
CA GLN A 163 -11.91 30.48 23.67
C GLN A 163 -11.81 28.94 23.74
N GLU A 164 -11.12 28.46 24.75
CA GLU A 164 -11.04 27.04 25.07
C GLU A 164 -12.46 26.49 25.37
N GLY A 165 -12.86 25.41 24.72
CA GLY A 165 -14.21 24.82 24.84
C GLY A 165 -15.20 25.22 23.76
N GLU A 166 -14.87 26.18 22.89
CA GLU A 166 -15.75 26.55 21.78
C GLU A 166 -15.55 25.66 20.56
N MET A 167 -16.67 25.22 19.99
CA MET A 167 -16.72 24.42 18.77
C MET A 167 -16.83 25.32 17.54
N ILE A 168 -16.05 25.02 16.50
CA ILE A 168 -16.19 25.67 15.20
C ILE A 168 -16.84 24.72 14.22
N GLU A 169 -18.01 25.10 13.73
CA GLU A 169 -18.70 24.41 12.64
C GLU A 169 -18.85 25.37 11.46
N HIS A 170 -17.85 25.37 10.56
CA HIS A 170 -17.87 26.26 9.41
C HIS A 170 -17.41 25.53 8.13
N LYS A 171 -18.16 25.71 7.04
CA LYS A 171 -17.89 25.07 5.74
C LYS A 171 -16.48 25.37 5.20
N MET A 172 -15.93 26.56 5.47
CA MET A 172 -14.57 26.92 5.07
C MET A 172 -13.51 26.02 5.71
N ILE A 173 -13.71 25.64 6.97
CA ILE A 173 -12.76 24.77 7.69
C ILE A 173 -12.85 23.35 7.15
N SER A 174 -14.05 22.81 6.98
CA SER A 174 -14.24 21.50 6.32
C SER A 174 -13.59 21.45 4.93
N ASN A 175 -13.72 22.50 4.14
CA ASN A 175 -13.07 22.61 2.84
C ASN A 175 -11.52 22.67 2.95
N SER A 176 -11.00 23.30 4.00
CA SER A 176 -9.54 23.37 4.24
C SER A 176 -8.99 21.99 4.63
N ILE A 177 -9.71 21.25 5.46
CA ILE A 177 -9.40 19.87 5.82
C ILE A 177 -9.41 18.98 4.58
N GLU A 178 -10.42 19.12 3.72
CA GLU A 178 -10.49 18.34 2.47
C GLU A 178 -9.32 18.65 1.51
N ARG A 179 -8.88 19.92 1.43
CA ARG A 179 -7.70 20.30 0.65
C ARG A 179 -6.42 19.68 1.22
N ALA A 180 -6.29 19.66 2.55
CA ALA A 180 -5.18 19.00 3.22
C ALA A 180 -5.15 17.50 2.89
N GLN A 181 -6.29 16.82 2.99
CA GLN A 181 -6.40 15.40 2.60
C GLN A 181 -6.00 15.15 1.14
N LYS A 182 -6.44 16.00 0.20
CA LYS A 182 -6.02 15.90 -1.21
C LYS A 182 -4.51 15.94 -1.36
N LYS A 183 -3.85 16.85 -0.66
CA LYS A 183 -2.39 17.00 -0.74
C LYS A 183 -1.66 15.77 -0.18
N VAL A 184 -2.18 15.17 0.91
CA VAL A 184 -1.65 13.89 1.43
C VAL A 184 -1.86 12.77 0.42
N GLU A 185 -3.07 12.65 -0.15
CA GLU A 185 -3.38 11.65 -1.17
C GLU A 185 -2.44 11.75 -2.39
N GLU A 186 -2.18 12.96 -2.88
CA GLU A 186 -1.26 13.23 -4.00
C GLU A 186 0.18 12.83 -3.68
N ASN A 187 0.66 13.19 -2.47
CA ASN A 187 2.00 12.79 -2.03
C ASN A 187 2.14 11.26 -1.91
N ASN A 188 1.18 10.62 -1.25
CA ASN A 188 1.16 9.17 -1.09
C ASN A 188 1.00 8.44 -2.43
N PHE A 189 0.25 9.02 -3.38
CA PHE A 189 0.17 8.51 -4.75
C PHE A 189 1.51 8.60 -5.46
N GLY A 190 2.22 9.73 -5.35
CA GLY A 190 3.55 9.91 -5.94
C GLY A 190 4.56 8.89 -5.42
N ILE A 191 4.58 8.64 -4.10
CA ILE A 191 5.45 7.64 -3.47
C ILE A 191 5.13 6.24 -4.02
N ARG A 192 3.86 5.85 -4.02
CA ARG A 192 3.44 4.52 -4.53
C ARG A 192 3.72 4.35 -6.02
N LYS A 193 3.56 5.39 -6.82
CA LYS A 193 3.89 5.36 -8.25
C LYS A 193 5.37 5.08 -8.47
N ARG A 194 6.26 5.75 -7.73
CA ARG A 194 7.70 5.49 -7.80
C ARG A 194 8.06 4.05 -7.41
N LEU A 195 7.43 3.53 -6.35
CA LEU A 195 7.65 2.13 -5.93
C LEU A 195 7.24 1.15 -7.04
N LEU A 196 6.12 1.39 -7.73
CA LEU A 196 5.69 0.56 -8.86
C LEU A 196 6.67 0.65 -10.04
N GLU A 197 7.19 1.83 -10.34
CA GLU A 197 8.20 2.02 -11.40
C GLU A 197 9.47 1.21 -11.11
N TYR A 198 9.94 1.17 -9.85
CA TYR A 198 11.05 0.30 -9.44
C TYR A 198 10.69 -1.19 -9.53
N ASP A 199 9.51 -1.56 -9.07
CA ASP A 199 9.05 -2.96 -9.11
C ASP A 199 8.91 -3.47 -10.55
N ASP A 200 8.47 -2.65 -11.48
CA ASP A 200 8.40 -2.98 -12.92
C ASP A 200 9.78 -3.32 -13.50
N VAL A 201 10.82 -2.58 -13.15
CA VAL A 201 12.19 -2.87 -13.56
C VAL A 201 12.65 -4.21 -13.00
N MET A 202 12.44 -4.42 -11.69
CA MET A 202 12.81 -5.67 -11.02
C MET A 202 12.03 -6.87 -11.58
N ASN A 203 10.75 -6.69 -11.90
CA ASN A 203 9.92 -7.73 -12.50
C ASN A 203 10.37 -8.09 -13.92
N LYS A 204 10.77 -7.11 -14.73
CA LYS A 204 11.35 -7.35 -16.05
C LYS A 204 12.62 -8.21 -15.95
N GLN A 205 13.53 -7.84 -15.05
CA GLN A 205 14.76 -8.62 -14.80
C GLN A 205 14.44 -10.04 -14.31
N ARG A 206 13.55 -10.16 -13.34
CA ARG A 206 13.07 -11.45 -12.82
C ARG A 206 12.48 -12.31 -13.92
N THR A 207 11.61 -11.75 -14.75
CA THR A 207 10.96 -12.46 -15.86
C THR A 207 11.99 -13.02 -16.84
N VAL A 208 13.00 -12.24 -17.23
CA VAL A 208 14.08 -12.70 -18.11
C VAL A 208 14.82 -13.89 -17.51
N VAL A 209 15.22 -13.79 -16.23
CA VAL A 209 15.93 -14.88 -15.53
C VAL A 209 15.06 -16.13 -15.41
N TYR A 210 13.80 -15.99 -14.99
CA TYR A 210 12.90 -17.14 -14.85
C TYR A 210 12.53 -17.78 -16.19
N THR A 211 12.41 -16.99 -17.25
CA THR A 211 12.19 -17.52 -18.61
C THR A 211 13.36 -18.33 -19.07
N LYS A 212 14.60 -17.84 -18.93
CA LYS A 212 15.82 -18.59 -19.25
C LYS A 212 15.92 -19.86 -18.41
N ARG A 213 15.65 -19.77 -17.10
CA ARG A 213 15.63 -20.94 -16.22
C ARG A 213 14.60 -21.99 -16.66
N ARG A 214 13.39 -21.55 -17.03
CA ARG A 214 12.33 -22.46 -17.53
C ARG A 214 12.77 -23.16 -18.81
N HIS A 215 13.34 -22.43 -19.78
CA HIS A 215 13.88 -23.02 -21.01
C HIS A 215 14.94 -24.07 -20.69
N ALA A 216 15.84 -23.79 -19.74
CA ALA A 216 16.87 -24.75 -19.32
C ALA A 216 16.27 -26.00 -18.69
N LEU A 217 15.29 -25.86 -17.79
CA LEU A 217 14.65 -26.99 -17.09
C LEU A 217 13.76 -27.86 -18.01
N MET A 218 13.09 -27.24 -18.99
CA MET A 218 12.19 -27.94 -19.92
C MET A 218 12.91 -28.44 -21.18
N GLY A 219 14.19 -28.17 -21.32
CA GLY A 219 14.98 -28.54 -22.53
C GLY A 219 14.64 -27.69 -23.76
N GLU A 220 13.88 -26.59 -23.58
CA GLU A 220 13.49 -25.71 -24.68
C GLU A 220 14.63 -24.74 -25.01
N ARG A 221 15.04 -24.66 -26.28
CA ARG A 221 15.99 -23.66 -26.82
C ARG A 221 17.35 -23.56 -26.12
N ILE A 222 17.74 -24.55 -25.28
CA ILE A 222 19.02 -24.52 -24.55
C ILE A 222 20.22 -24.29 -25.51
N GLY A 223 20.21 -25.00 -26.66
CA GLY A 223 21.25 -24.85 -27.65
C GLY A 223 21.41 -23.42 -28.17
N MET A 224 20.29 -22.76 -28.49
CA MET A 224 20.29 -21.36 -28.94
C MET A 224 20.74 -20.39 -27.84
N ASP A 225 20.27 -20.63 -26.61
CA ASP A 225 20.66 -19.79 -25.47
C ASP A 225 22.17 -19.88 -25.18
N ILE A 226 22.76 -21.08 -25.28
CA ILE A 226 24.20 -21.30 -25.12
C ILE A 226 24.98 -20.59 -26.24
N VAL A 227 24.54 -20.74 -27.50
CA VAL A 227 25.17 -20.06 -28.65
C VAL A 227 25.17 -18.55 -28.45
N ASN A 228 24.03 -17.97 -28.07
CA ASN A 228 23.92 -16.53 -27.79
C ASN A 228 24.82 -16.10 -26.62
N MET A 229 24.87 -16.89 -25.54
CA MET A 229 25.74 -16.58 -24.39
C MET A 229 27.22 -16.59 -24.78
N ILE A 230 27.64 -17.54 -25.60
CA ILE A 230 29.03 -17.59 -26.08
C ILE A 230 29.33 -16.37 -26.97
N TRP A 231 28.41 -16.01 -27.87
CA TRP A 231 28.55 -14.82 -28.69
C TRP A 231 28.71 -13.56 -27.85
N ASP A 232 27.74 -13.34 -26.91
CA ASP A 232 27.75 -12.17 -26.03
C ASP A 232 29.03 -12.06 -25.21
N ARG A 233 29.60 -13.21 -24.76
CA ARG A 233 30.86 -13.22 -24.02
C ARG A 233 32.05 -12.85 -24.91
N CYS A 234 32.09 -13.38 -26.12
CA CYS A 234 33.17 -13.06 -27.05
C CYS A 234 33.13 -11.58 -27.46
N ALA A 235 31.94 -11.06 -27.77
CA ALA A 235 31.78 -9.65 -28.16
C ALA A 235 32.13 -8.70 -27.00
N ASN A 236 31.56 -8.96 -25.79
CA ASN A 236 31.84 -8.14 -24.61
C ASN A 236 33.33 -8.12 -24.22
N ALA A 237 33.99 -9.26 -24.28
CA ALA A 237 35.41 -9.34 -23.96
C ALA A 237 36.27 -8.45 -24.88
N ILE A 238 35.91 -8.35 -26.16
CA ILE A 238 36.64 -7.56 -27.16
C ILE A 238 36.24 -6.09 -27.13
N GLU A 239 34.96 -5.77 -26.88
CA GLU A 239 34.47 -4.39 -26.90
C GLU A 239 34.86 -3.58 -25.68
N ASN A 240 34.84 -4.21 -24.50
CA ASN A 240 34.88 -3.50 -23.22
C ASN A 240 36.26 -3.56 -22.53
N ASN A 241 37.22 -4.32 -23.06
CA ASN A 241 38.52 -4.50 -22.45
C ASN A 241 39.65 -4.05 -23.38
N ASP A 242 40.83 -3.85 -22.78
CA ASP A 242 42.11 -3.86 -23.48
C ASP A 242 42.57 -5.29 -23.81
N TYR A 243 43.72 -5.46 -24.45
CA TYR A 243 44.18 -6.78 -24.88
C TYR A 243 44.39 -7.75 -23.70
N GLU A 244 45.02 -7.29 -22.61
CA GLU A 244 45.27 -8.12 -21.42
C GLU A 244 43.96 -8.47 -20.71
N GLY A 245 43.06 -7.52 -20.57
CA GLY A 245 41.73 -7.74 -20.01
C GLY A 245 40.89 -8.72 -20.84
N CYS A 246 40.98 -8.62 -22.18
CA CYS A 246 40.32 -9.54 -23.09
C CYS A 246 40.85 -10.98 -22.92
N GLN A 247 42.21 -11.16 -22.82
CA GLN A 247 42.79 -12.45 -22.55
C GLN A 247 42.30 -13.06 -21.25
N MET A 248 42.27 -12.26 -20.18
CA MET A 248 41.82 -12.71 -18.86
C MET A 248 40.37 -13.10 -18.85
N GLU A 249 39.49 -12.30 -19.49
CA GLU A 249 38.06 -12.58 -19.56
C GLU A 249 37.76 -13.84 -20.38
N LEU A 250 38.41 -14.05 -21.53
CA LEU A 250 38.25 -15.27 -22.34
C LEU A 250 38.77 -16.51 -21.62
N LEU A 251 39.84 -16.40 -20.88
CA LEU A 251 40.37 -17.51 -20.08
C LEU A 251 39.43 -17.87 -18.93
N GLN A 252 38.93 -16.90 -18.20
CA GLN A 252 38.05 -17.11 -17.05
C GLN A 252 36.64 -17.59 -17.45
N THR A 253 36.07 -17.07 -18.54
CA THR A 253 34.69 -17.35 -18.91
C THR A 253 34.54 -18.52 -19.89
N LEU A 254 35.42 -18.64 -20.86
CA LEU A 254 35.32 -19.66 -21.92
C LEU A 254 36.48 -20.70 -21.85
N ALA A 255 37.39 -20.56 -20.90
CA ALA A 255 38.58 -21.42 -20.73
C ALA A 255 39.39 -21.58 -22.05
N MET A 256 39.59 -20.47 -22.76
CA MET A 256 40.33 -20.44 -24.03
C MET A 256 41.32 -19.27 -24.05
N GLU A 257 42.39 -19.47 -24.77
CA GLU A 257 43.34 -18.40 -25.08
C GLU A 257 42.80 -17.50 -26.19
N THR A 258 43.28 -16.25 -26.24
CA THR A 258 42.95 -15.33 -27.32
C THR A 258 43.43 -15.83 -28.67
N PRO A 259 42.54 -15.91 -29.69
CA PRO A 259 42.90 -16.44 -30.99
C PRO A 259 43.54 -15.40 -31.93
N PHE A 260 43.99 -14.28 -31.39
CA PHE A 260 44.62 -13.17 -32.14
C PHE A 260 45.71 -12.52 -31.32
N THR A 261 46.65 -11.85 -32.02
CA THR A 261 47.78 -11.13 -31.40
C THR A 261 47.33 -9.70 -30.98
N GLU A 262 48.17 -9.06 -30.16
CA GLU A 262 47.96 -7.67 -29.76
C GLU A 262 47.93 -6.70 -30.96
N GLU A 263 48.73 -6.96 -32.00
CA GLU A 263 48.76 -6.20 -33.23
C GLU A 263 47.44 -6.34 -34.01
N GLU A 264 46.90 -7.55 -34.12
CA GLU A 264 45.58 -7.82 -34.71
C GLU A 264 44.50 -7.14 -33.91
N PHE A 265 44.56 -7.15 -32.57
CA PHE A 265 43.57 -6.51 -31.69
C PHE A 265 43.51 -4.99 -31.88
N ARG A 266 44.64 -4.33 -32.18
CA ARG A 266 44.72 -2.89 -32.42
C ARG A 266 44.32 -2.50 -33.83
N ASN A 267 44.55 -3.34 -34.82
CA ASN A 267 44.43 -2.99 -36.24
C ASN A 267 43.19 -3.54 -36.91
N GLU A 268 42.59 -4.63 -36.41
CA GLU A 268 41.42 -5.22 -37.01
C GLU A 268 40.09 -4.66 -36.42
N LYS A 269 39.01 -4.81 -37.17
CA LYS A 269 37.65 -4.44 -36.66
C LYS A 269 37.23 -5.40 -35.55
N LYS A 270 36.74 -4.85 -34.48
CA LYS A 270 36.28 -5.61 -33.28
C LYS A 270 35.26 -6.67 -33.63
N GLU A 271 34.33 -6.39 -34.56
CA GLU A 271 33.33 -7.35 -35.03
C GLU A 271 33.94 -8.60 -35.65
N LYS A 272 34.99 -8.43 -36.46
CA LYS A 272 35.71 -9.54 -37.12
C LYS A 272 36.47 -10.40 -36.09
N LEU A 273 37.08 -9.75 -35.10
CA LEU A 273 37.74 -10.44 -34.00
C LEU A 273 36.74 -11.22 -33.13
N ALA A 274 35.55 -10.64 -32.89
CA ALA A 274 34.45 -11.30 -32.15
C ALA A 274 33.93 -12.54 -32.89
N GLU A 275 33.76 -12.46 -34.22
CA GLU A 275 33.35 -13.60 -35.04
C GLU A 275 34.39 -14.71 -35.07
N LYS A 276 35.71 -14.35 -35.23
CA LYS A 276 36.84 -15.31 -35.16
C LYS A 276 36.85 -16.03 -33.81
N THR A 277 36.74 -15.28 -32.72
CA THR A 277 36.74 -15.81 -31.36
C THR A 277 35.53 -16.72 -31.09
N PHE A 278 34.36 -16.30 -31.53
CA PHE A 278 33.13 -17.08 -31.42
C PHE A 278 33.20 -18.42 -32.14
N ASN A 279 33.70 -18.45 -33.37
CA ASN A 279 33.86 -19.70 -34.13
C ASN A 279 34.74 -20.70 -33.41
N ILE A 280 35.87 -20.24 -32.85
CA ILE A 280 36.79 -21.10 -32.09
C ILE A 280 36.18 -21.55 -30.76
N ALA A 281 35.46 -20.65 -30.07
CA ALA A 281 34.76 -20.99 -28.85
C ALA A 281 33.65 -22.05 -29.10
N MET A 282 32.93 -21.95 -30.19
CA MET A 282 31.92 -22.93 -30.59
C MET A 282 32.54 -24.30 -30.94
N ASP A 283 33.69 -24.33 -31.62
CA ASP A 283 34.37 -25.57 -31.90
C ASP A 283 34.94 -26.23 -30.63
N ASN A 284 35.44 -25.46 -29.69
CA ASN A 284 35.84 -25.93 -28.36
C ASN A 284 34.64 -26.49 -27.59
N PHE A 285 33.51 -25.80 -27.61
CA PHE A 285 32.29 -26.27 -26.97
C PHE A 285 31.76 -27.59 -27.55
N LYS A 286 31.73 -27.73 -28.88
CA LYS A 286 31.35 -28.99 -29.56
C LYS A 286 32.26 -30.14 -29.17
N ARG A 287 33.57 -29.97 -29.26
CA ARG A 287 34.57 -31.01 -28.88
C ARG A 287 34.41 -31.44 -27.41
N LYS A 288 34.21 -30.47 -26.51
CA LYS A 288 33.98 -30.75 -25.09
C LYS A 288 32.70 -31.52 -24.85
N THR A 289 31.61 -31.13 -25.52
CA THR A 289 30.31 -31.79 -25.43
C THR A 289 30.36 -33.24 -25.95
N GLU A 290 31.01 -33.48 -27.09
CA GLU A 290 31.22 -34.83 -27.66
C GLU A 290 32.00 -35.72 -26.72
N ARG A 291 33.09 -35.20 -26.13
CA ARG A 291 33.92 -35.93 -25.15
C ARG A 291 33.12 -36.28 -23.90
N LEU A 292 32.32 -35.34 -23.38
CA LEU A 292 31.46 -35.59 -22.22
C LEU A 292 30.36 -36.60 -22.53
N ALA A 293 29.77 -36.54 -23.73
CA ALA A 293 28.76 -37.48 -24.17
C ALA A 293 29.31 -38.92 -24.28
N GLN A 294 30.53 -39.10 -24.77
CA GLN A 294 31.23 -40.40 -24.82
C GLN A 294 31.43 -41.01 -23.43
N ILE A 295 31.73 -40.19 -22.43
CA ILE A 295 31.91 -40.64 -21.03
C ILE A 295 30.55 -40.90 -20.32
N ALA A 296 29.57 -40.03 -20.51
CA ALA A 296 28.31 -40.09 -19.78
C ALA A 296 27.32 -41.09 -20.36
N ASN A 297 27.24 -41.26 -21.69
CA ASN A 297 26.25 -42.12 -22.34
C ASN A 297 26.27 -43.60 -21.86
N PRO A 298 27.43 -44.22 -21.58
CA PRO A 298 27.46 -45.59 -21.04
C PRO A 298 26.85 -45.70 -19.64
N VAL A 299 26.95 -44.63 -18.85
CA VAL A 299 26.48 -44.57 -17.45
C VAL A 299 24.92 -44.26 -17.40
N ILE A 300 24.44 -43.39 -18.28
CA ILE A 300 23.05 -42.96 -18.31
C ILE A 300 22.14 -44.01 -18.97
N LYS A 301 22.67 -44.88 -19.82
CA LYS A 301 21.94 -45.97 -20.50
C LYS A 301 21.82 -47.24 -19.67
N GLN A 302 22.40 -47.32 -18.48
CA GLN A 302 22.13 -48.34 -17.48
C GLN A 302 20.97 -47.87 -16.58
#